data_646029bc1d9a16c066e869dcbbfdd8d6
#
_entry.id   646029bc1d9a16c066e869dcbbfdd8d6
#
_cell.length_a   1.000
_cell.length_b   1.000
_cell.length_c   1.000
_cell.angle_alpha   90.00
_cell.angle_beta   90.00
_cell.angle_gamma   90.00
#
_symmetry.space_group_name_H-M   'P 1'
#
loop_
_entity.id
_entity.type
_entity.pdbx_description
1 polymer ?
#
loop_
_entity_poly.entity_id
_entity_poly.type
_entity_poly.pdbx_seq_one_letter_code
_entity_poly.pdbx_strand_id
1 'polypeptide(L)'
;MSLPWLRRSQFAATAILAGMFLMILASAQTATDAAKKPKITKCANNDAGLKLPAGFCASVFADGIGHARHLAVGSNGVVYANTWSGDYYDFDKVHEGGFLVALQDKSGSGKADVIERFGETQKTGGAGGTGIGIFKESIYAEINDRIVKYSLPTGATVPSGAPETVVSKLPLGGDHPMHPFVISPDGKLYVDVATATNSCQPKNRQPKIPGNNPCTELETRGGIWRFDANTTDQVFSPSARFATGIRNGEGFAIDSAGRIFVTQHGRDQLHSNWPDFYKADEEATLPAEEVMLLKDGGDYGWPECYYDSFQKKLVLAPEYGGDGGKKVGVCASKLEPAAAFPAHWAPNAMVRYDQKQFPARYSHGVFIAFHGSWNRAPYAQGGYNVVFQPLDGDHASGNCEIFADGFAGKVKTPEGAEHRPAGLAVGPDGALYVSDDIRGRIYRITYTGDPAGPAPNATLCPSITAPAGKVVQSASQPPESNTADMPVPEGSSPEMVALGDRVYHGQVGGATCTGCHGANGTGTPLGPDLTKQKYLWSDGSFAAILKIITEGVPKPKQYRSPMPPMGGAQLSDTQASAVAAYVWGLSHKPASGEKPSRQ
;
A
#
# COMPACT_ATOMS: atom_id res chain seq x y z
N MET A 1 -35.20 24.25 70.08
CA MET A 1 -34.98 25.60 70.66
C MET A 1 -34.63 26.50 69.47
N SER A 2 -35.63 27.11 69.01
CA SER A 2 -36.07 28.52 69.03
C SER A 2 -35.35 29.38 68.00
N LEU A 3 -36.08 29.60 66.93
CA LEU A 3 -36.22 30.88 66.20
C LEU A 3 -36.43 32.02 67.23
N PRO A 4 -36.50 33.32 66.93
CA PRO A 4 -37.02 33.94 65.69
C PRO A 4 -36.52 35.41 65.35
N TRP A 5 -37.14 35.93 64.25
CA TRP A 5 -37.81 37.25 64.07
C TRP A 5 -36.89 38.46 63.72
N LEU A 6 -37.28 39.37 62.92
CA LEU A 6 -38.35 40.02 62.18
C LEU A 6 -37.96 41.45 61.79
N ARG A 7 -38.32 41.90 60.70
CA ARG A 7 -39.20 42.92 60.17
C ARG A 7 -38.64 44.23 59.63
N ARG A 8 -39.06 44.50 58.40
CA ARG A 8 -39.80 45.70 57.90
C ARG A 8 -39.09 47.07 57.99
N SER A 9 -39.22 47.95 57.03
CA SER A 9 -40.33 48.53 56.24
C SER A 9 -39.80 49.49 55.19
N GLN A 10 -40.25 49.48 53.95
CA GLN A 10 -41.08 50.48 53.28
C GLN A 10 -40.75 51.97 53.55
N PHE A 11 -40.53 52.75 52.49
CA PHE A 11 -41.43 53.83 52.03
C PHE A 11 -41.05 54.31 50.63
N ALA A 12 -42.05 54.58 49.84
CA ALA A 12 -42.14 55.09 48.51
C ALA A 12 -41.93 56.61 48.43
N ALA A 13 -41.53 57.11 47.31
CA ALA A 13 -41.98 58.42 46.84
C ALA A 13 -41.76 58.49 45.29
N THR A 14 -42.91 58.73 44.66
CA THR A 14 -43.17 59.06 43.27
C THR A 14 -42.65 60.45 42.89
N ALA A 15 -42.08 60.57 41.66
CA ALA A 15 -42.16 61.82 40.92
C ALA A 15 -42.12 61.54 39.41
N ILE A 16 -43.21 61.95 38.78
CA ILE A 16 -43.47 61.98 37.33
C ILE A 16 -42.75 63.19 36.73
N LEU A 17 -42.09 63.07 35.58
CA LEU A 17 -42.11 64.11 34.54
C LEU A 17 -41.74 63.52 33.17
N ALA A 18 -42.57 63.88 32.22
CA ALA A 18 -42.57 63.49 30.83
C ALA A 18 -41.37 64.09 30.03
N GLY A 19 -40.97 63.45 28.99
CA GLY A 19 -40.16 64.13 27.97
C GLY A 19 -39.49 63.24 26.93
N MET A 20 -40.11 63.17 25.76
CA MET A 20 -39.53 62.94 24.45
C MET A 20 -39.01 61.56 24.08
N PHE A 21 -39.81 60.90 23.33
CA PHE A 21 -39.45 59.85 22.37
C PHE A 21 -38.41 60.39 21.36
N LEU A 22 -37.23 59.83 21.39
CA LEU A 22 -36.33 59.82 20.21
C LEU A 22 -36.11 58.36 19.83
N MET A 23 -36.79 57.89 18.76
CA MET A 23 -36.47 56.64 18.13
C MET A 23 -35.13 56.75 17.45
N ILE A 24 -34.13 56.07 18.01
CA ILE A 24 -32.88 55.75 17.30
C ILE A 24 -33.11 54.37 16.72
N LEU A 25 -33.36 54.31 15.40
CA LEU A 25 -33.28 53.11 14.59
C LEU A 25 -31.80 52.68 14.57
N ALA A 26 -31.46 51.74 15.43
CA ALA A 26 -30.20 51.00 15.26
C ALA A 26 -30.41 50.03 14.11
N SER A 27 -29.93 50.42 12.93
CA SER A 27 -29.72 49.51 11.81
C SER A 27 -28.66 48.49 12.23
N ALA A 28 -29.12 47.26 12.57
CA ALA A 28 -28.25 46.10 12.68
C ALA A 28 -27.66 45.82 11.29
N GLN A 29 -26.48 46.35 11.03
CA GLN A 29 -25.63 45.91 9.94
C GLN A 29 -25.12 44.52 10.31
N THR A 30 -25.76 43.50 9.76
CA THR A 30 -25.18 42.15 9.67
C THR A 30 -23.97 42.28 8.80
N ALA A 31 -22.80 42.46 9.43
CA ALA A 31 -21.55 42.23 8.80
C ALA A 31 -21.46 40.74 8.46
N THR A 32 -21.77 40.39 7.22
CA THR A 32 -21.36 39.13 6.64
C THR A 32 -19.86 39.18 6.59
N ASP A 33 -19.21 38.56 7.58
CA ASP A 33 -17.81 38.20 7.47
C ASP A 33 -17.66 37.25 6.28
N ALA A 34 -17.44 37.86 5.11
CA ALA A 34 -16.94 37.12 3.96
C ALA A 34 -15.57 36.61 4.39
N ALA A 35 -15.49 35.33 4.77
CA ALA A 35 -14.27 34.65 5.10
C ALA A 35 -13.22 35.00 4.04
N LYS A 36 -12.21 35.77 4.43
CA LYS A 36 -11.09 36.14 3.55
C LYS A 36 -10.52 34.83 3.00
N LYS A 37 -10.69 34.62 1.68
CA LYS A 37 -10.01 33.49 1.01
C LYS A 37 -8.52 33.55 1.39
N PRO A 38 -7.96 32.42 1.88
CA PRO A 38 -6.56 32.40 2.28
C PRO A 38 -5.70 32.86 1.10
N LYS A 39 -4.73 33.73 1.39
CA LYS A 39 -3.77 34.23 0.40
C LYS A 39 -2.82 33.08 0.08
N ILE A 40 -3.17 32.26 -0.93
CA ILE A 40 -2.34 31.14 -1.39
C ILE A 40 -1.15 31.76 -2.12
N THR A 41 0.04 31.59 -1.56
CA THR A 41 1.29 31.94 -2.24
C THR A 41 1.50 30.93 -3.38
N LYS A 42 1.92 31.40 -4.55
CA LYS A 42 2.21 30.50 -5.68
C LYS A 42 3.37 29.57 -5.31
N CYS A 43 3.23 28.28 -5.59
CA CYS A 43 4.31 27.32 -5.41
C CYS A 43 5.55 27.72 -6.21
N ALA A 44 6.69 27.82 -5.52
CA ALA A 44 7.96 28.09 -6.18
C ALA A 44 8.38 26.93 -7.09
N ASN A 45 8.18 25.69 -6.61
CA ASN A 45 8.39 24.46 -7.35
C ASN A 45 7.13 23.59 -7.21
N ASN A 46 6.52 23.23 -8.32
CA ASN A 46 5.37 22.32 -8.41
C ASN A 46 5.52 21.48 -9.68
N ASP A 47 6.65 20.81 -9.78
CA ASP A 47 7.09 20.06 -10.96
C ASP A 47 6.76 18.56 -10.90
N ALA A 48 6.13 18.11 -9.81
CA ALA A 48 5.86 16.70 -9.58
C ALA A 48 4.63 16.15 -10.32
N GLY A 49 3.76 17.02 -10.87
CA GLY A 49 2.57 16.59 -11.60
C GLY A 49 1.44 16.02 -10.74
N LEU A 50 1.53 16.12 -9.41
CA LEU A 50 0.54 15.59 -8.49
C LEU A 50 -0.67 16.51 -8.34
N LYS A 51 -1.82 15.91 -8.06
CA LYS A 51 -3.06 16.59 -7.68
C LYS A 51 -3.13 16.65 -6.16
N LEU A 52 -3.15 17.85 -5.61
CA LEU A 52 -3.13 18.14 -4.18
C LEU A 52 -4.26 19.09 -3.78
N PRO A 53 -4.66 19.15 -2.52
CA PRO A 53 -5.54 20.20 -2.01
C PRO A 53 -4.92 21.58 -2.19
N ALA A 54 -5.77 22.61 -2.24
CA ALA A 54 -5.33 23.99 -2.44
C ALA A 54 -4.29 24.43 -1.39
N GLY A 55 -3.23 25.10 -1.83
CA GLY A 55 -2.14 25.57 -0.96
C GLY A 55 -1.00 24.56 -0.75
N PHE A 56 -1.20 23.30 -1.15
CA PHE A 56 -0.12 22.33 -1.18
C PHE A 56 0.67 22.38 -2.48
N CYS A 57 1.96 22.11 -2.38
CA CYS A 57 2.90 22.06 -3.49
C CYS A 57 3.68 20.74 -3.43
N ALA A 58 3.90 20.11 -4.58
CA ALA A 58 4.75 18.95 -4.71
C ALA A 58 5.93 19.23 -5.65
N SER A 59 7.13 18.91 -5.21
CA SER A 59 8.35 18.94 -6.02
C SER A 59 8.98 17.55 -6.09
N VAL A 60 9.73 17.30 -7.15
CA VAL A 60 10.61 16.12 -7.25
C VAL A 60 11.85 16.40 -6.40
N PHE A 61 11.97 15.71 -5.26
CA PHE A 61 13.10 15.84 -4.34
C PHE A 61 14.33 15.08 -4.85
N ALA A 62 14.14 13.85 -5.30
CA ALA A 62 15.15 13.00 -5.94
C ALA A 62 14.49 12.10 -6.98
N ASP A 63 15.26 11.60 -7.94
CA ASP A 63 14.77 10.71 -9.01
C ASP A 63 15.81 9.65 -9.34
N GLY A 64 15.37 8.47 -9.78
CA GLY A 64 16.23 7.41 -10.27
C GLY A 64 17.14 6.77 -9.22
N ILE A 65 16.74 6.76 -7.93
CA ILE A 65 17.59 6.23 -6.85
C ILE A 65 17.45 4.72 -6.61
N GLY A 66 16.76 3.99 -7.48
CA GLY A 66 16.43 2.57 -7.31
C GLY A 66 15.03 2.36 -6.75
N HIS A 67 14.68 1.13 -6.37
CA HIS A 67 13.34 0.81 -5.85
C HIS A 67 13.12 1.37 -4.45
N ALA A 68 12.90 2.68 -4.35
CA ALA A 68 12.74 3.38 -3.06
C ALA A 68 11.48 2.93 -2.33
N ARG A 69 11.66 2.15 -1.28
CA ARG A 69 10.58 1.65 -0.41
C ARG A 69 10.37 2.61 0.76
N HIS A 70 10.56 2.19 2.00
CA HIS A 70 10.33 3.03 3.16
C HIS A 70 11.38 4.13 3.31
N LEU A 71 10.99 5.19 3.98
CA LEU A 71 11.77 6.39 4.23
C LEU A 71 11.91 6.66 5.72
N ALA A 72 13.02 7.25 6.10
CA ALA A 72 13.21 7.88 7.40
C ALA A 72 13.88 9.25 7.23
N VAL A 73 13.52 10.24 8.05
CA VAL A 73 14.13 11.57 7.96
C VAL A 73 14.79 11.92 9.28
N GLY A 74 16.08 12.27 9.22
CA GLY A 74 16.84 12.70 10.37
C GLY A 74 16.47 14.13 10.83
N SER A 75 16.79 14.44 12.08
CA SER A 75 16.59 15.79 12.63
C SER A 75 17.41 16.88 11.90
N ASN A 76 18.44 16.48 11.16
CA ASN A 76 19.25 17.32 10.28
C ASN A 76 18.66 17.47 8.85
N GLY A 77 17.46 16.93 8.59
CA GLY A 77 16.78 16.99 7.29
C GLY A 77 17.29 16.00 6.24
N VAL A 78 18.22 15.11 6.59
CA VAL A 78 18.65 14.04 5.67
C VAL A 78 17.54 13.00 5.54
N VAL A 79 17.14 12.72 4.31
CA VAL A 79 16.15 11.67 3.97
C VAL A 79 16.90 10.38 3.66
N TYR A 80 16.56 9.33 4.35
CA TYR A 80 17.12 8.00 4.14
C TYR A 80 16.07 7.10 3.48
N ALA A 81 16.48 6.36 2.46
CA ALA A 81 15.64 5.41 1.75
C ALA A 81 16.26 4.01 1.77
N ASN A 82 15.45 2.99 2.06
CA ASN A 82 15.78 1.62 1.73
C ASN A 82 15.35 1.38 0.29
N THR A 83 16.30 1.09 -0.59
CA THR A 83 16.00 0.76 -1.97
C THR A 83 16.05 -0.74 -2.12
N TRP A 84 14.89 -1.33 -2.43
CA TRP A 84 14.82 -2.76 -2.63
C TRP A 84 15.72 -3.18 -3.77
N SER A 85 16.58 -4.13 -3.52
CA SER A 85 17.35 -4.84 -4.55
C SER A 85 17.34 -6.31 -4.19
N GLY A 86 17.03 -7.18 -5.09
CA GLY A 86 17.01 -8.59 -4.81
C GLY A 86 16.05 -9.36 -5.71
N ASP A 87 15.78 -10.62 -5.37
CA ASP A 87 14.99 -11.53 -6.19
C ASP A 87 13.56 -11.06 -6.48
N TYR A 88 13.03 -10.15 -5.68
CA TYR A 88 11.70 -9.59 -5.93
C TYR A 88 11.67 -8.68 -7.17
N TYR A 89 12.80 -7.99 -7.43
CA TYR A 89 13.03 -7.17 -8.61
C TYR A 89 14.23 -7.72 -9.39
N ASP A 90 14.09 -8.90 -9.96
CA ASP A 90 15.11 -9.76 -10.60
C ASP A 90 15.95 -9.05 -11.69
N PHE A 91 15.50 -7.91 -12.17
CA PHE A 91 16.17 -7.10 -13.18
C PHE A 91 16.83 -5.83 -12.63
N ASP A 92 16.85 -5.66 -11.30
CA ASP A 92 17.46 -4.46 -10.73
C ASP A 92 18.98 -4.52 -10.84
N LYS A 93 19.56 -3.40 -11.26
CA LYS A 93 21.01 -3.28 -11.33
C LYS A 93 21.59 -3.18 -9.93
N VAL A 94 22.70 -3.84 -9.72
CA VAL A 94 23.47 -3.66 -8.49
C VAL A 94 23.86 -2.19 -8.36
N HIS A 95 23.50 -1.56 -7.25
CA HIS A 95 23.89 -0.18 -6.96
C HIS A 95 25.27 -0.16 -6.30
N GLU A 96 26.26 0.40 -6.99
CA GLU A 96 27.56 0.66 -6.38
C GLU A 96 27.42 1.55 -5.16
N GLY A 97 28.13 1.24 -4.08
CA GLY A 97 28.07 1.98 -2.81
C GLY A 97 26.96 1.56 -1.86
N GLY A 98 26.11 0.63 -2.25
CA GLY A 98 25.08 0.05 -1.38
C GLY A 98 23.64 0.39 -1.78
N PHE A 99 22.70 -0.30 -1.15
CA PHE A 99 21.27 -0.17 -1.43
C PHE A 99 20.55 0.83 -0.50
N LEU A 100 21.19 1.31 0.54
CA LEU A 100 20.67 2.41 1.37
C LEU A 100 21.14 3.75 0.80
N VAL A 101 20.26 4.73 0.77
CA VAL A 101 20.53 6.04 0.16
C VAL A 101 20.26 7.14 1.17
N ALA A 102 21.21 8.03 1.35
CA ALA A 102 21.07 9.28 2.09
C ALA A 102 20.97 10.45 1.11
N LEU A 103 19.96 11.28 1.29
CA LEU A 103 19.60 12.39 0.42
C LEU A 103 19.50 13.68 1.25
N GLN A 104 20.18 14.75 0.83
CA GLN A 104 20.10 16.02 1.54
C GLN A 104 19.99 17.19 0.57
N ASP A 105 19.16 18.15 0.90
CA ASP A 105 19.07 19.45 0.25
C ASP A 105 19.87 20.46 1.10
N LYS A 106 21.16 20.64 0.78
CA LYS A 106 22.03 21.63 1.46
C LYS A 106 21.82 23.03 0.94
N SER A 107 21.36 23.18 -0.28
CA SER A 107 21.15 24.48 -0.93
C SER A 107 19.83 25.14 -0.55
N GLY A 108 18.89 24.41 0.06
CA GLY A 108 17.53 24.90 0.35
C GLY A 108 16.65 25.04 -0.90
N SER A 109 17.00 24.36 -1.99
CA SER A 109 16.28 24.42 -3.26
C SER A 109 14.98 23.62 -3.28
N GLY A 110 14.77 22.73 -2.30
CA GLY A 110 13.69 21.75 -2.27
C GLY A 110 14.02 20.47 -3.07
N LYS A 111 15.26 20.31 -3.54
CA LYS A 111 15.78 19.12 -4.24
C LYS A 111 17.06 18.65 -3.56
N ALA A 112 17.26 17.35 -3.52
CA ALA A 112 18.50 16.79 -3.00
C ALA A 112 19.67 17.15 -3.93
N ASP A 113 20.68 17.81 -3.37
CA ASP A 113 21.96 18.12 -4.01
C ASP A 113 23.11 17.25 -3.47
N VAL A 114 22.83 16.46 -2.43
CA VAL A 114 23.70 15.40 -1.93
C VAL A 114 22.95 14.09 -2.00
N ILE A 115 23.54 13.11 -2.69
CA ILE A 115 23.02 11.75 -2.81
C ILE A 115 24.21 10.81 -2.53
N GLU A 116 24.17 10.14 -1.38
CA GLU A 116 25.21 9.24 -0.95
C GLU A 116 24.64 7.85 -0.67
N ARG A 117 25.33 6.80 -1.08
CA ARG A 117 24.94 5.42 -0.81
C ARG A 117 25.77 4.82 0.30
N PHE A 118 25.18 3.89 1.03
CA PHE A 118 25.82 3.13 2.09
C PHE A 118 25.18 1.74 2.23
N GLY A 119 25.73 0.94 3.12
CA GLY A 119 25.33 -0.45 3.30
C GLY A 119 26.10 -1.39 2.35
N GLU A 120 25.71 -2.66 2.34
CA GLU A 120 26.37 -3.65 1.52
C GLU A 120 25.91 -3.53 0.07
N THR A 121 26.88 -3.50 -0.85
CA THR A 121 26.62 -3.74 -2.27
C THR A 121 26.46 -5.24 -2.47
N GLN A 122 25.26 -5.71 -2.81
CA GLN A 122 25.04 -7.11 -3.05
C GLN A 122 24.74 -7.38 -4.52
N LYS A 123 25.22 -8.53 -4.99
CA LYS A 123 24.80 -9.07 -6.27
C LYS A 123 23.31 -9.39 -6.22
N THR A 124 22.64 -9.31 -7.36
CA THR A 124 21.22 -9.64 -7.51
C THR A 124 20.84 -10.86 -6.67
N GLY A 125 19.79 -10.78 -5.94
CA GLY A 125 19.18 -11.95 -5.30
C GLY A 125 19.09 -11.99 -3.80
N GLY A 126 19.30 -10.92 -3.04
CA GLY A 126 19.08 -11.16 -1.63
C GLY A 126 19.37 -10.09 -0.60
N ALA A 127 19.59 -8.85 -1.00
CA ALA A 127 20.09 -7.90 -0.01
C ALA A 127 19.20 -6.71 0.28
N GLY A 128 18.14 -6.58 -0.40
CA GLY A 128 17.25 -5.46 -0.16
C GLY A 128 16.26 -5.70 0.96
N GLY A 129 15.53 -4.66 1.31
CA GLY A 129 14.43 -4.70 2.25
C GLY A 129 13.51 -3.52 2.10
N THR A 130 12.44 -3.51 2.89
CA THR A 130 11.49 -2.42 2.93
C THR A 130 11.75 -1.51 4.12
N GLY A 131 11.97 -2.09 5.29
CA GLY A 131 12.04 -1.37 6.54
C GLY A 131 13.29 -0.49 6.67
N ILE A 132 13.08 0.76 7.13
CA ILE A 132 14.13 1.67 7.56
C ILE A 132 13.60 2.57 8.68
N GLY A 133 14.43 2.89 9.66
CA GLY A 133 14.06 3.76 10.75
C GLY A 133 15.27 4.42 11.41
N ILE A 134 15.04 5.50 12.15
CA ILE A 134 16.05 6.17 12.96
C ILE A 134 15.64 6.05 14.41
N PHE A 135 16.57 5.61 15.24
CA PHE A 135 16.37 5.59 16.67
C PHE A 135 17.70 5.96 17.35
N LYS A 136 17.65 7.00 18.20
CA LYS A 136 18.85 7.61 18.78
C LYS A 136 19.85 7.99 17.67
N GLU A 137 21.13 7.70 17.84
CA GLU A 137 22.20 7.97 16.89
C GLU A 137 22.45 6.74 15.97
N SER A 138 21.40 6.14 15.46
CA SER A 138 21.52 4.96 14.58
C SER A 138 20.42 4.89 13.54
N ILE A 139 20.78 4.43 12.35
CA ILE A 139 19.86 4.01 11.30
C ILE A 139 19.68 2.51 11.38
N TYR A 140 18.44 2.08 11.43
CA TYR A 140 18.04 0.67 11.36
C TYR A 140 17.52 0.38 9.97
N ALA A 141 17.91 -0.74 9.41
CA ALA A 141 17.47 -1.16 8.08
C ALA A 141 17.24 -2.67 8.00
N GLU A 142 16.18 -3.03 7.29
CA GLU A 142 15.94 -4.42 6.89
C GLU A 142 16.91 -4.80 5.78
N ILE A 143 17.55 -5.94 5.94
CA ILE A 143 18.43 -6.56 4.96
C ILE A 143 18.14 -8.06 4.91
N ASN A 144 17.42 -8.51 3.89
CA ASN A 144 17.14 -9.93 3.70
C ASN A 144 16.44 -10.55 4.93
N ASP A 145 17.11 -11.44 5.67
CA ASP A 145 16.57 -12.16 6.83
C ASP A 145 16.80 -11.47 8.17
N ARG A 146 17.19 -10.18 8.17
CA ARG A 146 17.63 -9.50 9.40
C ARG A 146 17.34 -8.01 9.39
N ILE A 147 17.38 -7.43 10.57
CA ILE A 147 17.44 -5.99 10.78
C ILE A 147 18.81 -5.66 11.38
N VAL A 148 19.49 -4.72 10.75
CA VAL A 148 20.79 -4.21 11.20
C VAL A 148 20.67 -2.76 11.65
N LYS A 149 21.62 -2.31 12.46
CA LYS A 149 21.77 -0.89 12.79
C LYS A 149 23.16 -0.38 12.41
N TYR A 150 23.19 0.83 11.89
CA TYR A 150 24.39 1.57 11.54
C TYR A 150 24.54 2.75 12.51
N SER A 151 25.73 2.98 13.06
CA SER A 151 26.01 4.17 13.86
C SER A 151 25.97 5.42 12.98
N LEU A 152 25.15 6.40 13.35
CA LEU A 152 25.03 7.69 12.66
C LEU A 152 25.55 8.80 13.58
N PRO A 153 26.81 9.20 13.48
CA PRO A 153 27.35 10.29 14.29
C PRO A 153 26.56 11.59 14.10
N THR A 154 26.41 12.36 15.17
CA THR A 154 25.72 13.66 15.13
C THR A 154 26.28 14.54 14.02
N GLY A 155 25.41 15.02 13.13
CA GLY A 155 25.75 15.88 11.98
C GLY A 155 26.27 15.13 10.75
N ALA A 156 26.45 13.82 10.80
CA ALA A 156 26.83 13.04 9.62
C ALA A 156 25.65 12.87 8.66
N THR A 157 25.92 12.84 7.37
CA THR A 157 24.94 12.50 6.32
C THR A 157 24.80 11.00 6.17
N VAL A 158 25.89 10.25 6.25
CA VAL A 158 25.93 8.80 6.16
C VAL A 158 26.49 8.16 7.42
N PRO A 159 26.06 6.94 7.75
CA PRO A 159 26.64 6.16 8.85
C PRO A 159 28.12 5.88 8.67
N SER A 160 28.80 5.59 9.77
CA SER A 160 30.18 5.15 9.80
C SER A 160 30.32 3.73 10.36
N GLY A 161 31.32 3.00 9.88
CA GLY A 161 31.62 1.64 10.33
C GLY A 161 30.71 0.55 9.78
N ALA A 162 30.98 -0.68 10.20
CA ALA A 162 30.15 -1.84 9.84
C ALA A 162 28.85 -1.86 10.64
N PRO A 163 27.76 -2.39 10.05
CA PRO A 163 26.49 -2.52 10.78
C PRO A 163 26.58 -3.62 11.86
N GLU A 164 25.80 -3.46 12.90
CA GLU A 164 25.54 -4.49 13.91
C GLU A 164 24.18 -5.15 13.64
N THR A 165 24.12 -6.48 13.76
CA THR A 165 22.85 -7.20 13.63
C THR A 165 22.01 -7.00 14.88
N VAL A 166 20.78 -6.52 14.75
CA VAL A 166 19.81 -6.37 15.84
C VAL A 166 18.99 -7.64 16.00
N VAL A 167 18.41 -8.14 14.93
CA VAL A 167 17.69 -9.41 14.90
C VAL A 167 17.97 -10.12 13.57
N SER A 168 18.10 -11.45 13.62
CA SER A 168 18.41 -12.30 12.47
C SER A 168 17.46 -13.49 12.38
N LYS A 169 17.56 -14.23 11.28
CA LYS A 169 16.76 -15.43 10.96
C LYS A 169 15.26 -15.14 10.86
N LEU A 170 14.91 -13.96 10.43
CA LEU A 170 13.52 -13.65 10.06
C LEU A 170 13.10 -14.56 8.89
N PRO A 171 11.88 -15.11 8.89
CA PRO A 171 11.43 -16.04 7.87
C PRO A 171 11.39 -15.40 6.48
N LEU A 172 12.02 -16.00 5.49
CA LEU A 172 12.05 -15.53 4.10
C LEU A 172 11.08 -16.29 3.18
N GLY A 173 10.80 -15.70 2.03
CA GLY A 173 9.98 -16.31 0.97
C GLY A 173 8.47 -16.23 1.22
N GLY A 174 7.70 -16.80 0.30
CA GLY A 174 6.24 -16.69 0.27
C GLY A 174 5.74 -15.46 -0.49
N ASP A 175 4.45 -15.16 -0.37
CA ASP A 175 3.81 -14.04 -1.05
C ASP A 175 4.30 -12.67 -0.52
N HIS A 176 4.70 -12.61 0.76
CA HIS A 176 5.10 -11.38 1.46
C HIS A 176 6.43 -11.60 2.21
N PRO A 177 7.57 -11.46 1.52
CA PRO A 177 8.88 -11.76 2.11
C PRO A 177 9.50 -10.59 2.90
N MET A 178 8.85 -9.42 2.95
CA MET A 178 9.34 -8.22 3.59
C MET A 178 9.12 -8.23 5.11
N HIS A 179 9.99 -7.45 5.81
CA HIS A 179 9.94 -7.28 7.26
C HIS A 179 9.98 -5.79 7.64
N PRO A 180 8.96 -5.00 7.23
CA PRO A 180 8.87 -3.62 7.67
C PRO A 180 8.73 -3.56 9.19
N PHE A 181 9.20 -2.46 9.77
CA PHE A 181 9.24 -2.33 11.22
C PHE A 181 9.05 -0.90 11.69
N VAL A 182 8.79 -0.74 12.98
CA VAL A 182 8.82 0.53 13.68
C VAL A 182 9.54 0.37 15.01
N ILE A 183 10.19 1.43 15.48
CA ILE A 183 10.82 1.48 16.81
C ILE A 183 10.07 2.50 17.66
N SER A 184 9.56 2.03 18.80
CA SER A 184 8.88 2.91 19.75
C SER A 184 9.88 3.78 20.54
N PRO A 185 9.45 4.90 21.12
CA PRO A 185 10.32 5.80 21.87
C PRO A 185 11.06 5.15 23.04
N ASP A 186 10.50 4.08 23.62
CA ASP A 186 11.11 3.27 24.68
C ASP A 186 12.09 2.19 24.16
N GLY A 187 12.30 2.14 22.83
CA GLY A 187 13.28 1.25 22.19
C GLY A 187 12.76 -0.15 21.88
N LYS A 188 11.44 -0.36 21.86
CA LYS A 188 10.89 -1.64 21.37
C LYS A 188 10.80 -1.61 19.85
N LEU A 189 11.29 -2.66 19.22
CA LEU A 189 11.29 -2.89 17.77
C LEU A 189 10.14 -3.83 17.43
N TYR A 190 9.14 -3.34 16.71
CA TYR A 190 7.99 -4.11 16.23
C TYR A 190 8.19 -4.41 14.75
N VAL A 191 8.22 -5.70 14.41
CA VAL A 191 8.54 -6.20 13.07
C VAL A 191 7.36 -6.97 12.53
N ASP A 192 6.87 -6.61 11.35
CA ASP A 192 5.94 -7.46 10.61
C ASP A 192 6.66 -8.67 10.06
N VAL A 193 6.11 -9.83 10.29
CA VAL A 193 6.51 -11.08 9.63
C VAL A 193 5.28 -11.60 8.90
N ALA A 194 5.12 -11.09 7.71
CA ALA A 194 3.95 -11.30 6.89
C ALA A 194 3.81 -12.75 6.41
N THR A 195 2.65 -13.08 5.88
CA THR A 195 2.28 -14.44 5.53
C THR A 195 2.97 -14.94 4.27
N ALA A 196 3.24 -16.23 4.20
CA ALA A 196 3.76 -16.88 3.01
C ALA A 196 2.67 -17.21 1.98
N THR A 197 1.40 -17.23 2.41
CA THR A 197 0.26 -17.60 1.56
C THR A 197 -0.88 -16.58 1.67
N ASN A 198 -1.80 -16.63 0.72
CA ASN A 198 -2.99 -15.77 0.70
C ASN A 198 -3.96 -16.07 1.86
N SER A 199 -4.19 -17.35 2.18
CA SER A 199 -5.21 -17.81 3.13
C SER A 199 -4.88 -19.15 3.81
N CYS A 200 -3.58 -19.41 4.03
CA CYS A 200 -3.07 -20.62 4.71
C CYS A 200 -3.57 -21.94 4.11
N GLN A 201 -3.69 -22.02 2.79
CA GLN A 201 -4.08 -23.24 2.10
C GLN A 201 -2.89 -24.20 1.95
N PRO A 202 -3.10 -25.52 1.87
CA PRO A 202 -2.05 -26.53 1.59
C PRO A 202 -1.29 -26.26 0.28
N LYS A 203 -2.00 -25.78 -0.73
CA LYS A 203 -1.46 -25.17 -1.95
C LYS A 203 -2.03 -23.76 -2.04
N ASN A 204 -1.14 -22.77 -2.13
CA ASN A 204 -1.54 -21.37 -2.14
C ASN A 204 -2.44 -21.04 -3.33
N ARG A 205 -3.51 -20.27 -3.08
CA ARG A 205 -4.41 -19.70 -4.09
C ARG A 205 -5.16 -20.75 -4.93
N GLN A 206 -5.54 -21.88 -4.33
CA GLN A 206 -6.28 -22.93 -5.02
C GLN A 206 -7.79 -22.77 -4.86
N PRO A 207 -8.55 -22.84 -5.98
CA PRO A 207 -10.01 -22.80 -5.93
C PRO A 207 -10.61 -23.94 -5.10
N LYS A 208 -11.58 -23.61 -4.26
CA LYS A 208 -12.40 -24.55 -3.46
C LYS A 208 -11.60 -25.48 -2.52
N ILE A 209 -10.34 -25.14 -2.22
CA ILE A 209 -9.54 -25.89 -1.26
C ILE A 209 -9.64 -25.22 0.11
N PRO A 210 -10.02 -25.96 1.17
CA PRO A 210 -10.01 -25.44 2.53
C PRO A 210 -8.60 -25.01 3.00
N GLY A 211 -8.57 -24.09 3.96
CA GLY A 211 -7.34 -23.73 4.66
C GLY A 211 -6.87 -24.83 5.63
N ASN A 212 -5.59 -24.80 5.98
CA ASN A 212 -5.08 -25.66 7.03
C ASN A 212 -5.71 -25.29 8.38
N ASN A 213 -6.21 -26.26 9.11
CA ASN A 213 -6.79 -26.05 10.43
C ASN A 213 -6.23 -27.10 11.43
N PRO A 214 -5.39 -26.68 12.40
CA PRO A 214 -4.90 -25.31 12.62
C PRO A 214 -3.96 -24.83 11.49
N CYS A 215 -3.90 -23.51 11.30
CA CYS A 215 -2.97 -22.91 10.36
C CYS A 215 -1.56 -22.89 10.97
N THR A 216 -0.71 -23.82 10.52
CA THR A 216 0.68 -23.93 11.01
C THR A 216 1.57 -22.76 10.59
N GLU A 217 1.19 -22.03 9.55
CA GLU A 217 1.90 -20.81 9.13
C GLU A 217 1.90 -19.74 10.23
N LEU A 218 0.83 -19.68 11.02
CA LEU A 218 0.75 -18.79 12.18
C LEU A 218 1.80 -19.08 13.28
N GLU A 219 2.48 -20.21 13.27
CA GLU A 219 3.55 -20.46 14.25
C GLU A 219 4.71 -19.49 14.11
N THR A 220 5.02 -19.05 12.88
CA THR A 220 6.18 -18.22 12.58
C THR A 220 5.89 -16.98 11.71
N ARG A 221 4.66 -16.79 11.26
CA ARG A 221 4.26 -15.72 10.33
C ARG A 221 2.87 -15.18 10.66
N GLY A 222 2.42 -14.22 9.89
CA GLY A 222 1.06 -13.69 9.99
C GLY A 222 0.84 -12.87 11.25
N GLY A 223 1.75 -11.96 11.55
CA GLY A 223 1.66 -11.11 12.73
C GLY A 223 2.87 -10.21 12.96
N ILE A 224 2.91 -9.63 14.14
CA ILE A 224 3.95 -8.69 14.58
C ILE A 224 4.79 -9.34 15.69
N TRP A 225 6.11 -9.25 15.57
CA TRP A 225 7.08 -9.68 16.60
C TRP A 225 7.74 -8.48 17.25
N ARG A 226 8.03 -8.61 18.54
CA ARG A 226 8.63 -7.54 19.35
C ARG A 226 10.03 -7.92 19.81
N PHE A 227 11.00 -7.06 19.51
CA PHE A 227 12.40 -7.16 19.93
C PHE A 227 12.82 -5.89 20.67
N ASP A 228 14.09 -5.82 21.10
CA ASP A 228 14.68 -4.63 21.69
C ASP A 228 15.68 -4.01 20.71
N ALA A 229 15.43 -2.78 20.28
CA ALA A 229 16.31 -2.06 19.37
C ALA A 229 17.70 -1.76 19.97
N ASN A 230 17.82 -1.73 21.29
CA ASN A 230 19.10 -1.47 21.96
C ASN A 230 19.99 -2.73 22.10
N THR A 231 19.44 -3.93 21.86
CA THR A 231 20.13 -5.21 22.01
C THR A 231 20.50 -5.77 20.65
N THR A 232 21.75 -6.18 20.47
CA THR A 232 22.24 -6.85 19.25
C THR A 232 22.13 -8.36 19.37
N ASP A 233 22.34 -9.05 18.23
CA ASP A 233 22.44 -10.50 18.08
C ASP A 233 21.21 -11.28 18.58
N GLN A 234 20.04 -10.62 18.59
CA GLN A 234 18.78 -11.32 18.82
C GLN A 234 18.47 -12.25 17.64
N VAL A 235 17.86 -13.36 17.94
CA VAL A 235 17.44 -14.34 16.94
C VAL A 235 15.92 -14.42 16.93
N PHE A 236 15.33 -14.45 15.75
CA PHE A 236 13.89 -14.65 15.60
C PHE A 236 13.42 -15.88 16.39
N SER A 237 12.35 -15.73 17.12
CA SER A 237 11.71 -16.79 17.89
C SER A 237 10.20 -16.63 17.87
N PRO A 238 9.43 -17.72 17.68
CA PRO A 238 7.97 -17.67 17.80
C PRO A 238 7.46 -17.05 19.11
N SER A 239 8.21 -17.20 20.21
CA SER A 239 7.86 -16.65 21.53
C SER A 239 7.96 -15.13 21.64
N ALA A 240 8.63 -14.45 20.70
CA ALA A 240 8.70 -12.99 20.64
C ALA A 240 7.47 -12.36 19.97
N ARG A 241 6.44 -13.15 19.64
CA ARG A 241 5.22 -12.65 19.01
C ARG A 241 4.50 -11.66 19.91
N PHE A 242 4.17 -10.51 19.32
CA PHE A 242 3.38 -9.45 19.95
C PHE A 242 1.90 -9.53 19.59
N ALA A 243 1.61 -9.78 18.29
CA ALA A 243 0.24 -9.87 17.77
C ALA A 243 0.17 -10.92 16.66
N THR A 244 -1.01 -11.46 16.40
CA THR A 244 -1.25 -12.50 15.38
C THR A 244 -2.43 -12.13 14.48
N GLY A 245 -2.61 -12.87 13.39
CA GLY A 245 -3.77 -12.70 12.50
C GLY A 245 -3.66 -11.48 11.58
N ILE A 246 -2.46 -10.98 11.31
CA ILE A 246 -2.16 -9.91 10.35
C ILE A 246 -1.49 -10.52 9.13
N ARG A 247 -2.11 -10.40 7.95
CA ARG A 247 -1.65 -11.03 6.71
C ARG A 247 -0.36 -10.39 6.16
N ASN A 248 -0.38 -9.07 6.02
CA ASN A 248 0.76 -8.28 5.53
C ASN A 248 0.64 -6.84 6.04
N GLY A 249 1.45 -6.49 7.01
CA GLY A 249 1.45 -5.22 7.73
C GLY A 249 2.61 -4.33 7.32
N GLU A 250 2.50 -3.60 6.22
CA GLU A 250 3.64 -2.82 5.72
C GLU A 250 3.79 -1.44 6.38
N GLY A 251 2.71 -0.70 6.58
CA GLY A 251 2.77 0.66 7.10
C GLY A 251 2.60 0.74 8.61
N PHE A 252 3.52 1.39 9.32
CA PHE A 252 3.45 1.60 10.76
C PHE A 252 3.36 3.08 11.12
N ALA A 253 2.60 3.41 12.17
CA ALA A 253 2.63 4.71 12.82
C ALA A 253 2.53 4.57 14.34
N ILE A 254 3.18 5.48 15.06
CA ILE A 254 3.05 5.60 16.52
C ILE A 254 2.46 6.96 16.83
N ASP A 255 1.43 7.01 17.66
CA ASP A 255 0.81 8.26 18.07
C ASP A 255 1.47 8.86 19.32
N SER A 256 1.04 10.06 19.70
CA SER A 256 1.56 10.76 20.88
C SER A 256 1.27 10.06 22.22
N ALA A 257 0.35 9.12 22.24
CA ALA A 257 0.05 8.28 23.41
C ALA A 257 0.87 6.98 23.42
N GLY A 258 1.75 6.77 22.42
CA GLY A 258 2.55 5.55 22.26
C GLY A 258 1.79 4.37 21.69
N ARG A 259 0.56 4.57 21.16
CA ARG A 259 -0.19 3.52 20.52
C ARG A 259 0.37 3.25 19.12
N ILE A 260 0.46 1.98 18.77
CA ILE A 260 1.05 1.53 17.51
C ILE A 260 -0.06 1.11 16.58
N PHE A 261 -0.07 1.69 15.40
CA PHE A 261 -0.97 1.31 14.32
C PHE A 261 -0.17 0.61 13.22
N VAL A 262 -0.80 -0.36 12.56
CA VAL A 262 -0.24 -1.04 11.38
C VAL A 262 -1.29 -1.16 10.30
N THR A 263 -0.90 -1.01 9.05
CA THR A 263 -1.77 -1.30 7.90
C THR A 263 -1.88 -2.81 7.70
N GLN A 264 -2.95 -3.25 7.04
CA GLN A 264 -3.09 -4.63 6.59
C GLN A 264 -3.59 -4.68 5.16
N HIS A 265 -2.91 -5.45 4.33
CA HIS A 265 -3.40 -5.82 3.01
C HIS A 265 -4.42 -6.94 3.13
N GLY A 266 -5.63 -6.72 2.65
CA GLY A 266 -6.67 -7.72 2.58
C GLY A 266 -6.26 -8.93 1.74
N ARG A 267 -6.93 -10.05 1.96
CA ARG A 267 -6.73 -11.25 1.14
C ARG A 267 -7.22 -11.03 -0.31
N ASP A 268 -6.73 -11.84 -1.24
CA ASP A 268 -7.13 -11.80 -2.65
C ASP A 268 -8.10 -12.92 -3.03
N GLN A 269 -8.72 -12.80 -4.22
CA GLN A 269 -9.34 -13.92 -4.95
C GLN A 269 -10.53 -14.57 -4.24
N LEU A 270 -11.47 -13.78 -3.72
CA LEU A 270 -12.70 -14.30 -3.13
C LEU A 270 -13.58 -15.00 -4.17
N HIS A 271 -13.91 -14.35 -5.29
CA HIS A 271 -14.71 -14.96 -6.36
C HIS A 271 -13.90 -16.00 -7.13
N SER A 272 -12.66 -15.69 -7.49
CA SER A 272 -11.82 -16.60 -8.29
C SER A 272 -11.61 -17.95 -7.59
N ASN A 273 -11.52 -17.97 -6.27
CA ASN A 273 -11.37 -19.19 -5.49
C ASN A 273 -12.72 -19.78 -5.02
N TRP A 274 -13.75 -18.94 -4.81
CA TRP A 274 -15.04 -19.35 -4.24
C TRP A 274 -16.23 -18.74 -5.01
N PRO A 275 -16.39 -19.04 -6.32
CA PRO A 275 -17.44 -18.45 -7.16
C PRO A 275 -18.86 -18.84 -6.76
N ASP A 276 -19.02 -19.89 -5.96
CA ASP A 276 -20.32 -20.28 -5.42
C ASP A 276 -20.81 -19.31 -4.33
N PHE A 277 -19.90 -18.54 -3.73
CA PHE A 277 -20.19 -17.64 -2.61
C PHE A 277 -20.05 -16.17 -2.97
N TYR A 278 -19.20 -15.82 -3.94
CA TYR A 278 -18.88 -14.43 -4.29
C TYR A 278 -19.03 -14.19 -5.78
N LYS A 279 -19.36 -12.97 -6.16
CA LYS A 279 -19.35 -12.47 -7.52
C LYS A 279 -18.04 -11.74 -7.83
N ALA A 280 -17.76 -11.52 -9.11
CA ALA A 280 -16.56 -10.81 -9.53
C ALA A 280 -16.51 -9.34 -9.05
N ASP A 281 -17.66 -8.68 -8.95
CA ASP A 281 -17.75 -7.31 -8.40
C ASP A 281 -17.53 -7.27 -6.88
N GLU A 282 -17.94 -8.33 -6.17
CA GLU A 282 -17.62 -8.50 -4.75
C GLU A 282 -16.13 -8.74 -4.55
N GLU A 283 -15.48 -9.58 -5.38
CA GLU A 283 -14.02 -9.76 -5.32
C GLU A 283 -13.27 -8.43 -5.50
N ALA A 284 -13.73 -7.58 -6.42
CA ALA A 284 -13.09 -6.29 -6.67
C ALA A 284 -13.29 -5.26 -5.53
N THR A 285 -14.21 -5.53 -4.60
CA THR A 285 -14.60 -4.60 -3.53
C THR A 285 -14.46 -5.18 -2.12
N LEU A 286 -14.11 -6.46 -2.00
CA LEU A 286 -13.86 -7.18 -0.75
C LEU A 286 -12.54 -7.97 -0.82
N PRO A 287 -11.89 -8.15 0.36
CA PRO A 287 -12.14 -7.46 1.63
C PRO A 287 -11.59 -6.03 1.62
N ALA A 288 -11.93 -5.25 2.63
CA ALA A 288 -11.32 -3.94 2.84
C ALA A 288 -9.82 -4.05 3.08
N GLU A 289 -9.08 -2.99 2.74
CA GLU A 289 -7.78 -2.70 3.34
C GLU A 289 -8.00 -2.10 4.73
N GLU A 290 -7.07 -2.31 5.65
CA GLU A 290 -7.32 -2.02 7.05
C GLU A 290 -6.16 -1.29 7.72
N VAL A 291 -6.46 -0.53 8.77
CA VAL A 291 -5.51 -0.07 9.78
C VAL A 291 -5.89 -0.69 11.12
N MET A 292 -4.97 -1.41 11.72
CA MET A 292 -5.12 -2.08 13.01
C MET A 292 -4.47 -1.26 14.12
N LEU A 293 -5.12 -1.12 15.27
CA LEU A 293 -4.47 -0.69 16.50
C LEU A 293 -3.87 -1.92 17.19
N LEU A 294 -2.54 -1.99 17.28
CA LEU A 294 -1.85 -3.13 17.85
C LEU A 294 -2.06 -3.24 19.36
N LYS A 295 -2.35 -4.45 19.82
CA LYS A 295 -2.44 -4.83 21.24
C LYS A 295 -1.58 -6.04 21.52
N ASP A 296 -0.94 -6.07 22.68
CA ASP A 296 -0.16 -7.26 23.14
C ASP A 296 -1.08 -8.47 23.28
N GLY A 297 -0.74 -9.58 22.61
CA GLY A 297 -1.58 -10.76 22.50
C GLY A 297 -2.80 -10.61 21.58
N GLY A 298 -2.93 -9.50 20.83
CA GLY A 298 -4.05 -9.26 19.93
C GLY A 298 -4.10 -10.24 18.77
N ASP A 299 -5.33 -10.64 18.38
CA ASP A 299 -5.61 -11.49 17.23
C ASP A 299 -6.58 -10.77 16.28
N TYR A 300 -6.11 -10.53 15.04
CA TYR A 300 -6.80 -9.74 14.00
C TYR A 300 -7.48 -10.60 12.94
N GLY A 301 -7.46 -11.92 13.11
CA GLY A 301 -8.35 -12.86 12.46
C GLY A 301 -7.82 -13.58 11.21
N TRP A 302 -6.77 -13.11 10.53
CA TRP A 302 -6.21 -13.89 9.42
C TRP A 302 -5.66 -15.24 9.94
N PRO A 303 -5.86 -16.37 9.24
CA PRO A 303 -6.51 -16.55 7.95
C PRO A 303 -8.02 -16.85 8.03
N GLU A 304 -8.55 -17.03 9.23
CA GLU A 304 -9.92 -17.48 9.45
C GLU A 304 -10.96 -16.41 9.10
N CYS A 305 -10.58 -15.13 9.18
CA CYS A 305 -11.48 -13.99 9.06
C CYS A 305 -10.99 -12.97 8.04
N TYR A 306 -11.94 -12.19 7.51
CA TYR A 306 -11.66 -10.96 6.77
C TYR A 306 -12.70 -9.89 7.11
N TYR A 307 -12.36 -8.61 6.93
CA TYR A 307 -13.29 -7.51 7.18
C TYR A 307 -14.19 -7.28 5.96
N ASP A 308 -15.47 -7.53 6.14
CA ASP A 308 -16.50 -7.27 5.13
C ASP A 308 -16.94 -5.80 5.21
N SER A 309 -16.51 -4.99 4.23
CA SER A 309 -16.81 -3.56 4.18
C SER A 309 -18.30 -3.24 4.00
N PHE A 310 -19.08 -4.12 3.38
CA PHE A 310 -20.52 -3.93 3.22
C PHE A 310 -21.26 -4.10 4.55
N GLN A 311 -20.82 -5.07 5.36
CA GLN A 311 -21.41 -5.37 6.67
C GLN A 311 -20.72 -4.64 7.81
N LYS A 312 -19.52 -4.07 7.57
CA LYS A 312 -18.68 -3.38 8.56
C LYS A 312 -18.37 -4.26 9.77
N LYS A 313 -17.96 -5.49 9.53
CA LYS A 313 -17.58 -6.47 10.56
C LYS A 313 -16.65 -7.54 9.99
N LEU A 314 -15.94 -8.23 10.88
CA LEU A 314 -15.21 -9.44 10.54
C LEU A 314 -16.16 -10.61 10.31
N VAL A 315 -15.94 -11.33 9.21
CA VAL A 315 -16.72 -12.52 8.83
C VAL A 315 -15.79 -13.69 8.52
N LEU A 316 -16.34 -14.89 8.64
CA LEU A 316 -15.60 -16.13 8.44
C LEU A 316 -15.21 -16.29 6.96
N ALA A 317 -13.93 -16.54 6.73
CA ALA A 317 -13.38 -16.77 5.40
C ALA A 317 -13.86 -18.12 4.83
N PRO A 318 -14.06 -18.20 3.52
CA PRO A 318 -14.63 -19.40 2.88
C PRO A 318 -13.76 -20.64 3.08
N GLU A 319 -12.45 -20.50 3.16
CA GLU A 319 -11.50 -21.57 3.45
C GLU A 319 -11.73 -22.23 4.82
N TYR A 320 -12.40 -21.54 5.72
CA TYR A 320 -12.67 -21.95 7.11
C TYR A 320 -14.17 -22.17 7.38
N GLY A 321 -14.95 -22.39 6.32
CA GLY A 321 -16.37 -22.69 6.41
C GLY A 321 -17.28 -21.47 6.36
N GLY A 322 -16.77 -20.32 5.93
CA GLY A 322 -17.56 -19.15 5.58
C GLY A 322 -18.49 -19.42 4.37
N ASP A 323 -19.52 -18.61 4.24
CA ASP A 323 -20.63 -18.81 3.29
C ASP A 323 -21.00 -17.53 2.53
N GLY A 324 -20.00 -16.74 2.15
CA GLY A 324 -20.20 -15.47 1.46
C GLY A 324 -20.55 -14.32 2.41
N GLY A 325 -19.90 -14.27 3.57
CA GLY A 325 -20.02 -13.18 4.53
C GLY A 325 -21.17 -13.28 5.53
N LYS A 326 -22.00 -14.33 5.50
CA LYS A 326 -23.15 -14.49 6.41
C LYS A 326 -22.72 -14.97 7.80
N LYS A 327 -21.77 -15.91 7.85
CA LYS A 327 -21.25 -16.47 9.10
C LYS A 327 -20.16 -15.58 9.69
N VAL A 328 -20.26 -15.35 11.00
CA VAL A 328 -19.23 -14.68 11.81
C VAL A 328 -18.32 -15.70 12.50
N GLY A 329 -18.90 -16.72 13.16
CA GLY A 329 -18.15 -17.78 13.83
C GLY A 329 -17.11 -17.25 14.80
N VAL A 330 -15.89 -17.76 14.71
CA VAL A 330 -14.75 -17.37 15.56
C VAL A 330 -14.37 -15.89 15.39
N CYS A 331 -14.78 -15.25 14.32
CA CYS A 331 -14.45 -13.85 14.04
C CYS A 331 -15.09 -12.86 15.03
N ALA A 332 -16.13 -13.28 15.75
CA ALA A 332 -16.74 -12.49 16.82
C ALA A 332 -15.78 -12.18 18.00
N SER A 333 -14.71 -12.96 18.14
CA SER A 333 -13.70 -12.78 19.20
C SER A 333 -12.44 -12.06 18.71
N LYS A 334 -12.32 -11.77 17.42
CA LYS A 334 -11.15 -11.13 16.85
C LYS A 334 -11.24 -9.60 16.98
N LEU A 335 -10.09 -8.93 16.92
CA LEU A 335 -10.04 -7.48 17.00
C LEU A 335 -10.41 -6.85 15.64
N GLU A 336 -11.36 -5.93 15.67
CA GLU A 336 -11.75 -5.17 14.49
C GLU A 336 -10.74 -4.08 14.14
N PRO A 337 -10.66 -3.65 12.86
CA PRO A 337 -9.77 -2.57 12.45
C PRO A 337 -10.18 -1.22 13.04
N ALA A 338 -9.18 -0.36 13.29
CA ALA A 338 -9.38 1.05 13.64
C ALA A 338 -9.91 1.88 12.46
N ALA A 339 -9.55 1.52 11.24
CA ALA A 339 -10.05 2.11 10.01
C ALA A 339 -10.07 1.09 8.88
N ALA A 340 -10.98 1.26 7.92
CA ALA A 340 -11.12 0.42 6.75
C ALA A 340 -11.19 1.27 5.46
N PHE A 341 -10.60 0.76 4.38
CA PHE A 341 -10.40 1.45 3.11
C PHE A 341 -10.90 0.61 1.93
N PRO A 342 -11.05 1.22 0.74
CA PRO A 342 -11.41 0.46 -0.45
C PRO A 342 -10.48 -0.72 -0.71
N ALA A 343 -11.07 -1.85 -1.11
CA ALA A 343 -10.39 -3.11 -1.32
C ALA A 343 -9.21 -3.02 -2.30
N HIS A 344 -8.15 -3.75 -2.00
CA HIS A 344 -6.99 -3.99 -2.86
C HIS A 344 -6.14 -2.75 -3.19
N TRP A 345 -6.29 -1.65 -2.46
CA TRP A 345 -5.50 -0.45 -2.71
C TRP A 345 -4.03 -0.60 -2.30
N ALA A 346 -3.69 -1.60 -1.51
CA ALA A 346 -2.34 -1.95 -1.04
C ALA A 346 -1.67 -0.85 -0.20
N PRO A 347 -1.97 -0.74 1.11
CA PRO A 347 -1.43 0.30 2.00
C PRO A 347 0.01 0.00 2.44
N ASN A 348 1.01 0.44 1.66
CA ASN A 348 2.42 0.10 1.87
C ASN A 348 3.13 0.92 2.94
N ALA A 349 2.67 2.12 3.23
CA ALA A 349 3.28 2.94 4.29
C ALA A 349 2.24 3.78 5.02
N MET A 350 2.54 4.11 6.27
CA MET A 350 1.74 5.00 7.08
C MET A 350 2.64 5.90 7.93
N VAL A 351 2.25 7.17 8.10
CA VAL A 351 2.96 8.10 8.98
C VAL A 351 1.97 9.02 9.67
N ARG A 352 2.22 9.28 10.95
CA ARG A 352 1.54 10.34 11.69
C ARG A 352 2.15 11.70 11.34
N TYR A 353 1.32 12.73 11.25
CA TYR A 353 1.78 14.09 11.04
C TYR A 353 1.71 14.89 12.34
N ASP A 354 2.86 15.19 12.93
CA ASP A 354 2.97 15.92 14.20
C ASP A 354 3.62 17.31 14.04
N GLN A 355 3.78 17.78 12.79
CA GLN A 355 4.39 19.08 12.48
C GLN A 355 3.34 20.19 12.34
N LYS A 356 3.81 21.44 12.24
CA LYS A 356 2.95 22.64 12.20
C LYS A 356 2.89 23.29 10.81
N GLN A 357 3.54 22.73 9.80
CA GLN A 357 3.56 23.32 8.47
C GLN A 357 2.22 23.14 7.76
N PHE A 358 1.58 21.99 7.92
CA PHE A 358 0.26 21.73 7.36
C PHE A 358 -0.86 22.27 8.26
N PRO A 359 -2.06 22.54 7.73
CA PRO A 359 -3.23 22.90 8.53
C PRO A 359 -3.47 21.95 9.71
N ALA A 360 -3.89 22.50 10.85
CA ALA A 360 -4.00 21.80 12.13
C ALA A 360 -4.81 20.48 12.07
N ARG A 361 -5.78 20.35 11.15
CA ARG A 361 -6.57 19.12 11.01
C ARG A 361 -5.70 17.88 10.70
N TYR A 362 -4.55 18.07 10.03
CA TYR A 362 -3.67 16.96 9.68
C TYR A 362 -2.86 16.42 10.87
N SER A 363 -2.83 17.12 12.00
CA SER A 363 -2.22 16.61 13.23
C SER A 363 -3.07 15.57 13.98
N HIS A 364 -4.31 15.34 13.54
CA HIS A 364 -5.25 14.40 14.13
C HIS A 364 -5.54 13.23 13.20
N GLY A 365 -4.50 12.52 12.77
CA GLY A 365 -4.65 11.39 11.89
C GLY A 365 -3.34 10.89 11.32
N VAL A 366 -3.45 10.10 10.28
CA VAL A 366 -2.32 9.47 9.59
C VAL A 366 -2.41 9.67 8.08
N PHE A 367 -1.27 9.84 7.43
CA PHE A 367 -1.14 9.69 6.00
C PHE A 367 -0.81 8.23 5.67
N ILE A 368 -1.42 7.71 4.60
CA ILE A 368 -1.25 6.33 4.15
C ILE A 368 -0.94 6.36 2.66
N ALA A 369 0.16 5.72 2.25
CA ALA A 369 0.51 5.53 0.85
C ALA A 369 -0.12 4.23 0.34
N PHE A 370 -1.02 4.35 -0.62
CA PHE A 370 -1.62 3.22 -1.30
C PHE A 370 -0.89 2.95 -2.61
N HIS A 371 -0.19 1.83 -2.66
CA HIS A 371 0.65 1.42 -3.78
C HIS A 371 -0.14 1.15 -5.08
N GLY A 372 -1.40 0.80 -4.93
CA GLY A 372 -2.32 0.56 -6.03
C GLY A 372 -2.57 -0.92 -6.31
N SER A 373 -3.83 -1.21 -6.66
CA SER A 373 -4.32 -2.56 -6.88
C SER A 373 -3.82 -3.16 -8.20
N TRP A 374 -3.82 -4.49 -8.24
CA TRP A 374 -3.52 -5.30 -9.43
C TRP A 374 -4.63 -6.31 -9.75
N ASN A 375 -5.50 -6.60 -8.80
CA ASN A 375 -6.42 -7.74 -8.79
C ASN A 375 -7.91 -7.34 -8.79
N ARG A 376 -8.25 -6.14 -9.27
CA ARG A 376 -9.65 -5.68 -9.40
C ARG A 376 -10.25 -5.93 -10.77
N ALA A 377 -9.48 -6.46 -11.72
CA ALA A 377 -10.00 -6.76 -13.07
C ALA A 377 -11.24 -7.68 -13.00
N PRO A 378 -12.26 -7.47 -13.85
CA PRO A 378 -12.31 -6.53 -14.99
C PRO A 378 -12.73 -5.09 -14.62
N TYR A 379 -12.74 -4.75 -13.36
CA TYR A 379 -13.09 -3.41 -12.87
C TYR A 379 -11.86 -2.51 -12.76
N ALA A 380 -12.11 -1.20 -12.63
CA ALA A 380 -11.04 -0.22 -12.50
C ALA A 380 -10.12 -0.51 -11.31
N GLN A 381 -8.81 -0.44 -11.55
CA GLN A 381 -7.82 -0.48 -10.49
C GLN A 381 -7.95 0.78 -9.61
N GLY A 382 -7.58 0.68 -8.33
CA GLY A 382 -7.69 1.74 -7.34
C GLY A 382 -6.42 1.90 -6.51
N GLY A 383 -6.39 2.91 -5.65
CA GLY A 383 -5.19 3.32 -4.95
C GLY A 383 -4.30 4.18 -5.86
N TYR A 384 -2.99 3.99 -5.84
CA TYR A 384 -2.00 4.84 -6.53
C TYR A 384 -2.04 6.28 -6.02
N ASN A 385 -2.24 6.45 -4.72
CA ASN A 385 -2.44 7.74 -4.09
C ASN A 385 -1.95 7.75 -2.64
N VAL A 386 -1.88 8.93 -2.06
CA VAL A 386 -1.72 9.11 -0.61
C VAL A 386 -3.04 9.62 -0.07
N VAL A 387 -3.55 9.02 0.98
CA VAL A 387 -4.73 9.49 1.69
C VAL A 387 -4.38 10.01 3.06
N PHE A 388 -5.24 10.86 3.60
CA PHE A 388 -5.25 11.24 5.00
C PHE A 388 -6.47 10.60 5.67
N GLN A 389 -6.26 9.87 6.77
CA GLN A 389 -7.31 9.32 7.61
C GLN A 389 -7.34 10.06 8.93
N PRO A 390 -8.40 10.84 9.21
CA PRO A 390 -8.60 11.41 10.54
C PRO A 390 -8.81 10.31 11.59
N LEU A 391 -8.18 10.46 12.75
CA LEU A 391 -8.34 9.56 13.90
C LEU A 391 -8.80 10.35 15.12
N ASP A 392 -9.68 9.75 15.90
CA ASP A 392 -10.00 10.16 17.27
C ASP A 392 -9.62 9.03 18.22
N GLY A 393 -8.50 9.24 18.89
CA GLY A 393 -7.97 8.21 19.76
C GLY A 393 -7.55 6.97 18.99
N ASP A 394 -8.29 5.90 19.11
CA ASP A 394 -7.96 4.56 18.60
C ASP A 394 -8.78 4.13 17.38
N HIS A 395 -9.62 5.00 16.83
CA HIS A 395 -10.49 4.69 15.69
C HIS A 395 -10.61 5.86 14.70
N ALA A 396 -11.10 5.55 13.50
CA ALA A 396 -11.39 6.55 12.49
C ALA A 396 -12.48 7.53 12.93
N SER A 397 -12.25 8.84 12.81
CA SER A 397 -13.20 9.90 13.15
C SER A 397 -13.90 10.51 11.94
N GLY A 398 -13.91 9.80 10.82
CA GLY A 398 -14.56 10.25 9.59
C GLY A 398 -14.07 9.48 8.37
N ASN A 399 -14.52 9.89 7.19
CA ASN A 399 -14.06 9.32 5.95
C ASN A 399 -12.62 9.75 5.65
N CYS A 400 -11.85 8.87 5.02
CA CYS A 400 -10.53 9.23 4.53
C CYS A 400 -10.63 10.24 3.37
N GLU A 401 -9.55 10.97 3.15
CA GLU A 401 -9.41 12.01 2.14
C GLU A 401 -8.29 11.65 1.17
N ILE A 402 -8.54 11.75 -0.13
CA ILE A 402 -7.47 11.68 -1.14
C ILE A 402 -6.61 12.94 -0.98
N PHE A 403 -5.44 12.79 -0.42
CA PHE A 403 -4.51 13.90 -0.17
C PHE A 403 -3.63 14.19 -1.39
N ALA A 404 -3.02 13.15 -1.98
CA ALA A 404 -2.23 13.30 -3.20
C ALA A 404 -2.62 12.20 -4.19
N ASP A 405 -2.93 12.58 -5.44
CA ASP A 405 -3.25 11.69 -6.56
C ASP A 405 -2.44 12.09 -7.79
N GLY A 406 -2.49 11.26 -8.83
CA GLY A 406 -1.81 11.52 -10.10
C GLY A 406 -0.50 10.74 -10.27
N PHE A 407 -0.06 9.97 -9.28
CA PHE A 407 1.17 9.18 -9.36
C PHE A 407 1.18 8.22 -10.56
N ALA A 408 0.09 7.52 -10.81
CA ALA A 408 0.00 6.57 -11.91
C ALA A 408 0.00 7.21 -13.31
N GLY A 409 -0.11 8.54 -13.40
CA GLY A 409 -0.28 9.19 -14.68
C GLY A 409 -1.64 8.85 -15.33
N LYS A 410 -1.62 8.46 -16.61
CA LYS A 410 -2.84 8.16 -17.36
C LYS A 410 -3.38 6.74 -17.13
N VAL A 411 -2.53 5.81 -16.75
CA VAL A 411 -2.87 4.38 -16.69
C VAL A 411 -2.70 3.88 -15.25
N LYS A 412 -3.81 3.54 -14.60
CA LYS A 412 -3.82 2.99 -13.23
C LYS A 412 -3.80 1.46 -13.29
N THR A 413 -2.67 0.90 -13.68
CA THR A 413 -2.37 -0.55 -13.59
C THR A 413 -0.93 -0.73 -13.11
N PRO A 414 -0.55 -1.87 -12.55
CA PRO A 414 0.83 -2.09 -12.09
C PRO A 414 1.89 -1.82 -13.17
N GLU A 415 1.62 -2.24 -14.40
CA GLU A 415 2.56 -2.15 -15.53
C GLU A 415 2.52 -0.78 -16.22
N GLY A 416 1.36 -0.12 -16.17
CA GLY A 416 1.11 1.14 -16.88
C GLY A 416 1.30 2.39 -16.03
N ALA A 417 1.37 2.23 -14.71
CA ALA A 417 1.54 3.35 -13.79
C ALA A 417 2.93 3.98 -13.95
N GLU A 418 2.96 5.30 -14.05
CA GLU A 418 4.22 6.04 -14.12
C GLU A 418 4.98 5.95 -12.79
N HIS A 419 4.26 6.01 -11.67
CA HIS A 419 4.77 5.93 -10.31
C HIS A 419 3.77 5.23 -9.39
N ARG A 420 4.27 4.61 -8.32
CA ARG A 420 3.47 3.94 -7.29
C ARG A 420 3.96 4.32 -5.90
N PRO A 421 3.15 5.02 -5.08
CA PRO A 421 3.55 5.40 -3.72
C PRO A 421 3.89 4.17 -2.86
N ALA A 422 5.05 4.18 -2.21
CA ALA A 422 5.53 3.04 -1.43
C ALA A 422 5.91 3.40 0.01
N GLY A 423 6.59 4.53 0.24
CA GLY A 423 7.04 4.98 1.54
C GLY A 423 6.59 6.39 1.88
N LEU A 424 6.51 6.68 3.18
CA LEU A 424 6.18 8.00 3.72
C LEU A 424 7.13 8.37 4.85
N ALA A 425 7.52 9.64 4.91
CA ALA A 425 8.19 10.21 6.08
C ALA A 425 7.88 11.70 6.20
N VAL A 426 8.01 12.25 7.42
CA VAL A 426 7.83 13.68 7.68
C VAL A 426 9.16 14.29 8.09
N GLY A 427 9.54 15.37 7.42
CA GLY A 427 10.76 16.10 7.74
C GLY A 427 10.62 17.04 8.94
N PRO A 428 11.74 17.47 9.54
CA PRO A 428 11.72 18.41 10.67
C PRO A 428 11.17 19.79 10.28
N ASP A 429 11.17 20.12 9.01
CA ASP A 429 10.56 21.31 8.41
C ASP A 429 9.05 21.18 8.17
N GLY A 430 8.49 20.00 8.44
CA GLY A 430 7.07 19.67 8.24
C GLY A 430 6.72 19.21 6.83
N ALA A 431 7.66 19.08 5.91
CA ALA A 431 7.41 18.52 4.59
C ALA A 431 7.07 17.03 4.69
N LEU A 432 6.10 16.58 3.89
CA LEU A 432 5.82 15.16 3.70
C LEU A 432 6.60 14.65 2.50
N TYR A 433 7.38 13.59 2.71
CA TYR A 433 8.10 12.87 1.67
C TYR A 433 7.33 11.61 1.29
N VAL A 434 7.26 11.34 -0.02
CA VAL A 434 6.62 10.15 -0.59
C VAL A 434 7.59 9.49 -1.54
N SER A 435 7.89 8.22 -1.35
CA SER A 435 8.70 7.45 -2.31
C SER A 435 7.85 6.73 -3.34
N ASP A 436 8.46 6.46 -4.47
CA ASP A 436 7.98 5.60 -5.56
C ASP A 436 9.02 4.51 -5.82
N ASP A 437 8.61 3.26 -5.80
CA ASP A 437 9.50 2.13 -5.96
C ASP A 437 9.64 1.64 -7.41
N ILE A 438 8.87 2.19 -8.34
CA ILE A 438 8.93 1.80 -9.77
C ILE A 438 10.10 2.51 -10.46
N ARG A 439 10.27 3.81 -10.21
CA ARG A 439 11.31 4.62 -10.86
C ARG A 439 12.30 5.25 -9.87
N GLY A 440 12.09 5.02 -8.58
CA GLY A 440 12.96 5.54 -7.54
C GLY A 440 12.87 7.05 -7.39
N ARG A 441 11.65 7.59 -7.46
CA ARG A 441 11.39 9.01 -7.22
C ARG A 441 11.02 9.25 -5.76
N ILE A 442 11.50 10.36 -5.20
CA ILE A 442 11.02 10.89 -3.94
C ILE A 442 10.37 12.23 -4.21
N TYR A 443 9.13 12.36 -3.79
CA TYR A 443 8.37 13.60 -3.80
C TYR A 443 8.52 14.30 -2.47
N ARG A 444 8.56 15.65 -2.49
CA ARG A 444 8.50 16.50 -1.32
C ARG A 444 7.26 17.38 -1.40
N ILE A 445 6.36 17.24 -0.42
CA ILE A 445 5.09 17.97 -0.37
C ILE A 445 5.15 18.98 0.78
N THR A 446 4.85 20.24 0.48
CA THR A 446 4.83 21.36 1.43
C THR A 446 3.53 22.12 1.33
N TYR A 447 3.22 22.92 2.35
CA TYR A 447 2.06 23.81 2.36
C TYR A 447 2.51 25.26 2.36
N THR A 448 1.94 26.07 1.45
CA THR A 448 2.27 27.50 1.27
C THR A 448 1.13 28.42 1.72
N GLY A 449 0.01 27.85 2.19
CA GLY A 449 -1.08 28.59 2.80
C GLY A 449 -0.80 28.97 4.25
N ASP A 450 -1.79 29.55 4.90
CA ASP A 450 -1.74 29.81 6.36
C ASP A 450 -2.15 28.54 7.12
N PRO A 451 -1.25 27.89 7.88
CA PRO A 451 -1.58 26.69 8.65
C PRO A 451 -2.66 26.91 9.73
N ALA A 452 -2.81 28.15 10.21
CA ALA A 452 -3.84 28.55 11.17
C ALA A 452 -5.17 28.93 10.47
N GLY A 453 -5.15 29.07 9.15
CA GLY A 453 -6.32 29.39 8.34
C GLY A 453 -7.26 28.20 8.16
N PRO A 454 -8.38 28.42 7.47
CA PRO A 454 -9.30 27.33 7.13
C PRO A 454 -8.58 26.29 6.29
N ALA A 455 -8.73 25.03 6.66
CA ALA A 455 -8.17 23.93 5.89
C ALA A 455 -8.78 23.88 4.47
N PRO A 456 -8.01 23.52 3.44
CA PRO A 456 -8.52 23.40 2.09
C PRO A 456 -9.59 22.29 2.00
N ASN A 457 -10.49 22.42 1.01
CA ASN A 457 -11.46 21.38 0.74
C ASN A 457 -10.77 20.05 0.42
N ALA A 458 -11.31 18.97 0.98
CA ALA A 458 -10.82 17.61 0.74
C ALA A 458 -11.67 16.89 -0.32
N THR A 459 -11.00 16.04 -1.09
CA THR A 459 -11.67 15.02 -1.89
C THR A 459 -11.78 13.76 -1.04
N LEU A 460 -12.99 13.35 -0.69
CA LEU A 460 -13.18 12.15 0.13
C LEU A 460 -12.82 10.89 -0.65
N CYS A 461 -12.34 9.87 0.05
CA CYS A 461 -12.21 8.54 -0.53
C CYS A 461 -13.56 8.01 -1.03
N PRO A 462 -13.58 7.16 -2.06
CA PRO A 462 -14.76 6.42 -2.42
C PRO A 462 -15.31 5.63 -1.23
N SER A 463 -16.64 5.47 -1.18
CA SER A 463 -17.24 4.63 -0.14
C SER A 463 -16.71 3.20 -0.25
N ILE A 464 -16.34 2.60 0.89
CA ILE A 464 -15.93 1.19 0.96
C ILE A 464 -17.07 0.22 0.65
N THR A 465 -18.32 0.68 0.71
CA THR A 465 -19.52 -0.11 0.38
C THR A 465 -20.02 0.16 -1.05
N ALA A 466 -19.28 0.96 -1.83
CA ALA A 466 -19.66 1.21 -3.22
C ALA A 466 -19.44 -0.06 -4.07
N PRO A 467 -20.33 -0.37 -4.99
CA PRO A 467 -20.10 -1.45 -5.95
C PRO A 467 -18.85 -1.16 -6.79
N ALA A 468 -18.26 -2.20 -7.36
CA ALA A 468 -17.01 -2.11 -8.15
C ALA A 468 -17.08 -1.13 -9.34
N GLY A 469 -18.26 -0.67 -9.69
CA GLY A 469 -18.49 0.23 -10.79
C GLY A 469 -18.75 -0.53 -12.11
N LYS A 470 -18.59 0.18 -13.21
CA LYS A 470 -18.71 -0.44 -14.53
C LYS A 470 -17.45 -1.24 -14.83
N VAL A 471 -17.61 -2.37 -15.51
CA VAL A 471 -16.50 -3.05 -16.16
C VAL A 471 -15.82 -2.03 -17.07
N VAL A 472 -14.60 -1.67 -16.76
CA VAL A 472 -13.80 -0.86 -17.68
C VAL A 472 -13.30 -1.82 -18.74
N GLN A 473 -13.76 -1.65 -19.95
CA GLN A 473 -12.93 -2.03 -21.07
C GLN A 473 -11.62 -1.30 -20.84
N SER A 474 -10.57 -2.05 -20.54
CA SER A 474 -9.29 -1.49 -20.13
C SER A 474 -8.90 -0.37 -21.08
N ALA A 475 -8.79 0.88 -20.57
CA ALA A 475 -8.17 1.95 -21.33
C ALA A 475 -6.65 1.71 -21.51
N SER A 476 -6.13 0.67 -20.90
CA SER A 476 -4.92 -0.06 -21.27
C SER A 476 -5.27 -1.29 -22.10
N GLN A 477 -6.26 -1.17 -23.01
CA GLN A 477 -6.05 -1.92 -24.24
C GLN A 477 -4.81 -1.27 -24.85
N PRO A 478 -3.69 -2.00 -24.97
CA PRO A 478 -2.87 -1.76 -26.15
C PRO A 478 -3.87 -1.72 -27.31
N PRO A 479 -3.79 -0.75 -28.25
CA PRO A 479 -4.71 -0.66 -29.37
C PRO A 479 -4.90 -2.07 -29.87
N GLU A 480 -6.16 -2.54 -29.91
CA GLU A 480 -6.55 -3.94 -30.18
C GLU A 480 -5.34 -4.74 -30.56
N SER A 481 -4.77 -5.55 -29.64
CA SER A 481 -3.49 -6.20 -29.96
C SER A 481 -3.77 -6.91 -31.28
N ASN A 482 -3.10 -6.48 -32.34
CA ASN A 482 -3.41 -6.99 -33.67
C ASN A 482 -3.00 -8.45 -33.66
N THR A 483 -3.88 -9.30 -33.13
CA THR A 483 -3.69 -10.75 -33.11
C THR A 483 -3.74 -11.34 -34.51
N ALA A 484 -4.17 -10.54 -35.52
CA ALA A 484 -4.22 -10.97 -36.91
C ALA A 484 -2.85 -11.39 -37.47
N ASP A 485 -1.76 -10.79 -36.98
CA ASP A 485 -0.40 -11.12 -37.38
C ASP A 485 0.34 -12.03 -36.38
N MET A 486 -0.37 -12.55 -35.37
CA MET A 486 0.24 -13.45 -34.40
C MET A 486 0.34 -14.89 -34.95
N PRO A 487 1.48 -15.56 -34.72
CA PRO A 487 1.59 -16.97 -35.03
C PRO A 487 0.55 -17.80 -34.29
N VAL A 488 0.00 -18.78 -34.96
CA VAL A 488 -1.03 -19.68 -34.41
C VAL A 488 -0.42 -21.06 -34.21
N PRO A 489 -0.46 -21.63 -33.01
CA PRO A 489 0.07 -22.97 -32.78
C PRO A 489 -0.76 -24.04 -33.52
N GLU A 490 -0.13 -25.13 -33.88
CA GLU A 490 -0.81 -26.28 -34.48
C GLU A 490 -1.94 -26.79 -33.58
N GLY A 491 -3.10 -27.04 -34.15
CA GLY A 491 -4.31 -27.44 -33.41
C GLY A 491 -5.11 -26.28 -32.80
N SER A 492 -4.75 -25.02 -33.12
CA SER A 492 -5.50 -23.83 -32.71
C SER A 492 -5.99 -23.02 -33.93
N SER A 493 -6.63 -21.87 -33.68
CA SER A 493 -7.09 -20.95 -34.73
C SER A 493 -6.79 -19.50 -34.39
N PRO A 494 -6.82 -18.58 -35.38
CA PRO A 494 -6.70 -17.14 -35.10
C PRO A 494 -7.75 -16.61 -34.11
N GLU A 495 -8.96 -17.15 -34.14
CA GLU A 495 -10.05 -16.79 -33.23
C GLU A 495 -9.74 -17.25 -31.78
N MET A 496 -9.08 -18.41 -31.64
CA MET A 496 -8.60 -18.89 -30.36
C MET A 496 -7.51 -17.96 -29.80
N VAL A 497 -6.56 -17.51 -30.63
CA VAL A 497 -5.54 -16.54 -30.22
C VAL A 497 -6.19 -15.23 -29.80
N ALA A 498 -7.18 -14.72 -30.57
CA ALA A 498 -7.92 -13.51 -30.23
C ALA A 498 -8.76 -13.66 -28.95
N LEU A 499 -9.36 -14.83 -28.70
CA LEU A 499 -10.01 -15.15 -27.43
C LEU A 499 -8.99 -15.19 -26.29
N GLY A 500 -7.82 -15.78 -26.54
CA GLY A 500 -6.72 -15.89 -25.58
C GLY A 500 -6.18 -14.53 -25.14
N ASP A 501 -6.05 -13.60 -26.07
CA ASP A 501 -5.72 -12.21 -25.77
C ASP A 501 -6.71 -11.60 -24.77
N ARG A 502 -8.01 -11.75 -25.00
CA ARG A 502 -9.06 -11.26 -24.10
C ARG A 502 -9.06 -11.95 -22.73
N VAL A 503 -8.75 -13.24 -22.68
CA VAL A 503 -8.59 -13.97 -21.41
C VAL A 503 -7.36 -13.48 -20.66
N TYR A 504 -6.23 -13.33 -21.35
CA TYR A 504 -4.98 -12.85 -20.78
C TYR A 504 -5.13 -11.47 -20.13
N HIS A 505 -5.89 -10.58 -20.76
CA HIS A 505 -6.18 -9.23 -20.26
C HIS A 505 -7.37 -9.15 -19.30
N GLY A 506 -7.91 -10.30 -18.86
CA GLY A 506 -9.01 -10.34 -17.88
C GLY A 506 -10.37 -9.90 -18.42
N GLN A 507 -10.50 -9.67 -19.73
CA GLN A 507 -11.75 -9.25 -20.36
C GLN A 507 -12.77 -10.40 -20.45
N VAL A 508 -12.28 -11.63 -20.46
CA VAL A 508 -13.07 -12.86 -20.47
C VAL A 508 -12.49 -13.80 -19.41
N GLY A 509 -13.35 -14.39 -18.59
CA GLY A 509 -12.98 -15.36 -17.57
C GLY A 509 -12.33 -14.78 -16.31
N GLY A 510 -11.99 -13.49 -16.26
CA GLY A 510 -11.47 -12.83 -15.06
C GLY A 510 -10.06 -13.24 -14.63
N ALA A 511 -9.24 -13.80 -15.53
CA ALA A 511 -7.86 -14.17 -15.23
C ALA A 511 -7.00 -12.92 -14.98
N THR A 512 -5.97 -13.07 -14.12
CA THR A 512 -5.08 -11.97 -13.72
C THR A 512 -3.67 -12.09 -14.30
N CYS A 513 -3.56 -12.64 -15.53
CA CYS A 513 -2.26 -12.93 -16.16
C CYS A 513 -1.37 -11.69 -16.29
N THR A 514 -1.96 -10.55 -16.66
CA THR A 514 -1.25 -9.27 -16.82
C THR A 514 -0.60 -8.80 -15.52
N GLY A 515 -1.17 -9.10 -14.37
CA GLY A 515 -0.64 -8.69 -13.07
C GLY A 515 0.74 -9.28 -12.75
N CYS A 516 1.03 -10.47 -13.30
CA CYS A 516 2.32 -11.14 -13.12
C CYS A 516 3.20 -11.06 -14.38
N HIS A 517 2.61 -11.15 -15.57
CA HIS A 517 3.38 -11.24 -16.82
C HIS A 517 3.43 -9.94 -17.62
N GLY A 518 2.82 -8.86 -17.11
CA GLY A 518 2.74 -7.57 -17.81
C GLY A 518 1.68 -7.56 -18.93
N ALA A 519 1.18 -6.36 -19.28
CA ALA A 519 0.12 -6.20 -20.29
C ALA A 519 0.53 -6.73 -21.68
N ASN A 520 1.82 -6.65 -22.01
CA ASN A 520 2.36 -7.14 -23.29
C ASN A 520 3.08 -8.49 -23.18
N GLY A 521 2.96 -9.17 -22.04
CA GLY A 521 3.67 -10.41 -21.78
C GLY A 521 5.19 -10.26 -21.58
N THR A 522 5.69 -9.04 -21.38
CA THR A 522 7.13 -8.74 -21.27
C THR A 522 7.73 -9.04 -19.91
N GLY A 523 6.94 -9.64 -19.01
CA GLY A 523 7.33 -9.97 -17.64
C GLY A 523 7.18 -8.81 -16.67
N THR A 524 7.17 -9.15 -15.39
CA THR A 524 7.23 -8.26 -14.24
C THR A 524 8.12 -8.92 -13.17
N PRO A 525 8.39 -8.25 -12.05
CA PRO A 525 9.04 -8.93 -10.92
C PRO A 525 8.31 -10.18 -10.40
N LEU A 526 7.03 -10.31 -10.71
CA LEU A 526 6.18 -11.41 -10.22
C LEU A 526 6.13 -12.60 -11.18
N GLY A 527 6.40 -12.39 -12.48
CA GLY A 527 6.32 -13.44 -13.49
C GLY A 527 7.18 -13.20 -14.72
N PRO A 528 7.59 -14.29 -15.41
CA PRO A 528 8.53 -14.22 -16.53
C PRO A 528 8.00 -13.48 -17.74
N ASP A 529 8.93 -12.99 -18.55
CA ASP A 529 8.72 -12.51 -19.91
C ASP A 529 8.29 -13.67 -20.81
N LEU A 530 7.07 -13.60 -21.31
CA LEU A 530 6.43 -14.60 -22.17
C LEU A 530 6.69 -14.34 -23.65
N THR A 531 7.33 -13.24 -24.01
CA THR A 531 7.66 -12.88 -25.41
C THR A 531 8.95 -13.53 -25.88
N LYS A 532 9.72 -14.12 -24.96
CA LYS A 532 10.98 -14.80 -25.25
C LYS A 532 10.79 -16.32 -25.23
N GLN A 533 11.45 -17.02 -26.12
CA GLN A 533 11.48 -18.49 -26.13
C GLN A 533 12.40 -19.06 -25.02
N LYS A 534 12.31 -18.49 -23.83
CA LYS A 534 13.06 -18.95 -22.64
C LYS A 534 12.07 -19.55 -21.64
N TYR A 535 11.85 -20.84 -21.76
CA TYR A 535 10.87 -21.55 -20.94
C TYR A 535 11.51 -22.13 -19.68
N LEU A 536 10.97 -21.81 -18.51
CA LEU A 536 11.48 -22.28 -17.22
C LEU A 536 10.91 -23.64 -16.79
N TRP A 537 9.70 -23.95 -17.26
CA TRP A 537 8.91 -25.10 -16.80
C TRP A 537 8.36 -25.95 -17.94
N SER A 538 8.59 -25.59 -19.17
CA SER A 538 8.11 -26.31 -20.35
C SER A 538 9.17 -26.33 -21.45
N ASP A 539 8.91 -27.09 -22.49
CA ASP A 539 9.66 -27.08 -23.75
C ASP A 539 9.18 -25.99 -24.74
N GLY A 540 8.16 -25.20 -24.32
CA GLY A 540 7.56 -24.17 -25.16
C GLY A 540 6.49 -24.67 -26.12
N SER A 541 6.17 -25.95 -26.13
CA SER A 541 5.07 -26.48 -26.93
C SER A 541 3.71 -25.96 -26.40
N PHE A 542 2.74 -25.85 -27.30
CA PHE A 542 1.38 -25.41 -26.95
C PHE A 542 0.78 -26.26 -25.81
N ALA A 543 0.92 -27.58 -25.90
CA ALA A 543 0.43 -28.50 -24.88
C ALA A 543 1.12 -28.29 -23.52
N ALA A 544 2.43 -28.02 -23.50
CA ALA A 544 3.15 -27.80 -22.26
C ALA A 544 2.81 -26.44 -21.63
N ILE A 545 2.59 -25.39 -22.43
CA ILE A 545 2.09 -24.09 -21.96
C ILE A 545 0.68 -24.25 -21.39
N LEU A 546 -0.23 -24.96 -22.07
CA LEU A 546 -1.58 -25.23 -21.57
C LEU A 546 -1.51 -25.96 -20.22
N LYS A 547 -0.64 -26.95 -20.08
CA LYS A 547 -0.46 -27.66 -18.82
C LYS A 547 -0.03 -26.73 -17.69
N ILE A 548 0.92 -25.83 -17.93
CA ILE A 548 1.35 -24.84 -16.92
C ILE A 548 0.21 -23.92 -16.52
N ILE A 549 -0.58 -23.45 -17.48
CA ILE A 549 -1.73 -22.59 -17.19
C ILE A 549 -2.76 -23.33 -16.35
N THR A 550 -3.05 -24.60 -16.65
CA THR A 550 -4.05 -25.39 -15.93
C THR A 550 -3.59 -25.83 -14.53
N GLU A 551 -2.32 -26.18 -14.36
CA GLU A 551 -1.78 -26.69 -13.10
C GLU A 551 -1.18 -25.58 -12.21
N GLY A 552 -0.80 -24.45 -12.82
CA GLY A 552 -0.05 -23.40 -12.15
C GLY A 552 1.40 -23.80 -11.84
N VAL A 553 2.13 -22.92 -11.14
CA VAL A 553 3.51 -23.12 -10.68
C VAL A 553 3.60 -22.80 -9.19
N PRO A 554 3.34 -23.75 -8.29
CA PRO A 554 3.29 -23.49 -6.86
C PRO A 554 4.65 -23.19 -6.22
N LYS A 555 5.76 -23.61 -6.87
CA LYS A 555 7.14 -23.35 -6.42
C LYS A 555 7.98 -22.92 -7.61
N PRO A 556 7.99 -21.63 -7.95
CA PRO A 556 8.75 -21.10 -9.06
C PRO A 556 10.27 -21.29 -8.89
N LYS A 557 11.01 -21.46 -10.00
CA LYS A 557 12.48 -21.60 -10.00
C LYS A 557 13.20 -20.28 -9.81
N GLN A 558 12.67 -19.20 -10.37
CA GLN A 558 13.32 -17.88 -10.41
C GLN A 558 12.47 -16.80 -9.77
N TYR A 559 11.14 -16.85 -9.93
CA TYR A 559 10.20 -15.86 -9.41
C TYR A 559 9.62 -16.35 -8.08
N ARG A 560 9.40 -15.43 -7.15
CA ARG A 560 8.89 -15.79 -5.82
C ARG A 560 7.37 -15.93 -5.79
N SER A 561 6.69 -15.23 -6.67
CA SER A 561 5.23 -15.32 -6.74
C SER A 561 4.81 -16.62 -7.40
N PRO A 562 4.08 -17.50 -6.72
CA PRO A 562 3.54 -18.69 -7.36
C PRO A 562 2.55 -18.28 -8.44
N MET A 563 2.58 -18.98 -9.56
CA MET A 563 1.56 -18.83 -10.59
C MET A 563 0.34 -19.68 -10.20
N PRO A 564 -0.80 -19.06 -9.91
CA PRO A 564 -1.99 -19.83 -9.60
C PRO A 564 -2.50 -20.58 -10.85
N PRO A 565 -3.15 -21.74 -10.71
CA PRO A 565 -3.84 -22.39 -11.80
C PRO A 565 -4.81 -21.45 -12.51
N MET A 566 -4.89 -21.54 -13.82
CA MET A 566 -5.82 -20.74 -14.64
C MET A 566 -5.66 -19.22 -14.47
N GLY A 567 -4.46 -18.75 -14.07
CA GLY A 567 -4.23 -17.33 -13.77
C GLY A 567 -5.05 -16.81 -12.59
N GLY A 568 -5.43 -17.70 -11.66
CA GLY A 568 -6.24 -17.36 -10.51
C GLY A 568 -7.74 -17.23 -10.78
N ALA A 569 -8.21 -17.69 -11.96
CA ALA A 569 -9.61 -17.64 -12.37
C ALA A 569 -10.17 -19.05 -12.63
N GLN A 570 -11.49 -19.13 -12.83
CA GLN A 570 -12.13 -20.35 -13.34
C GLN A 570 -12.31 -20.24 -14.86
N LEU A 571 -11.28 -20.63 -15.58
CA LEU A 571 -11.36 -20.68 -17.03
C LEU A 571 -12.00 -22.02 -17.47
N SER A 572 -12.83 -21.98 -18.50
CA SER A 572 -13.23 -23.21 -19.21
C SER A 572 -12.02 -23.76 -19.97
N ASP A 573 -12.07 -25.05 -20.34
CA ASP A 573 -11.03 -25.69 -21.15
C ASP A 573 -10.77 -24.93 -22.46
N THR A 574 -11.81 -24.37 -23.06
CA THR A 574 -11.70 -23.51 -24.24
C THR A 574 -10.94 -22.22 -23.94
N GLN A 575 -11.22 -21.58 -22.81
CA GLN A 575 -10.54 -20.34 -22.39
C GLN A 575 -9.08 -20.61 -22.00
N ALA A 576 -8.81 -21.71 -21.31
CA ALA A 576 -7.45 -22.13 -20.97
C ALA A 576 -6.63 -22.44 -22.24
N SER A 577 -7.23 -23.17 -23.19
CA SER A 577 -6.59 -23.42 -24.50
C SER A 577 -6.38 -22.12 -25.28
N ALA A 578 -7.33 -21.20 -25.23
CA ALA A 578 -7.23 -19.92 -25.91
C ALA A 578 -6.07 -19.08 -25.36
N VAL A 579 -5.95 -18.90 -24.03
CA VAL A 579 -4.85 -18.15 -23.45
C VAL A 579 -3.51 -18.85 -23.66
N ALA A 580 -3.46 -20.18 -23.71
CA ALA A 580 -2.25 -20.91 -24.08
C ALA A 580 -1.82 -20.63 -25.52
N ALA A 581 -2.78 -20.57 -26.47
CA ALA A 581 -2.51 -20.21 -27.86
C ALA A 581 -1.96 -18.77 -28.00
N TYR A 582 -2.53 -17.84 -27.26
CA TYR A 582 -2.05 -16.45 -27.21
C TYR A 582 -0.63 -16.36 -26.65
N VAL A 583 -0.36 -17.00 -25.51
CA VAL A 583 0.99 -17.03 -24.89
C VAL A 583 2.00 -17.67 -25.80
N TRP A 584 1.64 -18.76 -26.48
CA TRP A 584 2.49 -19.37 -27.50
C TRP A 584 2.78 -18.38 -28.63
N GLY A 585 1.76 -17.68 -29.14
CA GLY A 585 1.90 -16.67 -30.17
C GLY A 585 2.80 -15.50 -29.75
N LEU A 586 2.74 -15.05 -28.50
CA LEU A 586 3.62 -13.99 -27.96
C LEU A 586 5.09 -14.38 -28.09
N SER A 587 5.44 -15.62 -27.75
CA SER A 587 6.84 -16.09 -27.78
C SER A 587 7.35 -16.43 -29.18
N HIS A 588 6.47 -16.59 -30.17
CA HIS A 588 6.81 -16.92 -31.55
C HIS A 588 6.64 -15.74 -32.52
N LYS A 589 6.29 -14.56 -32.00
CA LYS A 589 6.17 -13.37 -32.82
C LYS A 589 7.54 -12.98 -33.40
N PRO A 590 7.67 -12.76 -34.73
CA PRO A 590 8.94 -12.31 -35.31
C PRO A 590 9.42 -11.01 -34.67
N ALA A 591 10.70 -10.89 -34.42
CA ALA A 591 11.28 -9.63 -33.97
C ALA A 591 10.95 -8.54 -34.99
N SER A 592 10.47 -7.38 -34.51
CA SER A 592 10.08 -6.27 -35.36
C SER A 592 11.25 -5.84 -36.26
N GLY A 593 11.23 -6.24 -37.54
CA GLY A 593 12.27 -5.94 -38.52
C GLY A 593 12.49 -6.98 -39.61
N GLU A 594 12.09 -8.22 -39.42
CA GLU A 594 12.19 -9.25 -40.46
C GLU A 594 10.86 -9.39 -41.22
N LYS A 595 10.86 -9.00 -42.51
CA LYS A 595 9.79 -9.35 -43.43
C LYS A 595 9.78 -10.85 -43.66
N PRO A 596 8.61 -11.52 -43.59
CA PRO A 596 8.56 -12.95 -43.92
C PRO A 596 9.00 -13.17 -45.36
N SER A 597 10.03 -14.00 -45.52
CA SER A 597 10.39 -14.56 -46.83
C SER A 597 9.25 -15.43 -47.31
N ARG A 598 8.56 -14.99 -48.37
CA ARG A 598 7.57 -15.81 -49.08
C ARG A 598 8.34 -17.01 -49.68
N GLN A 599 8.03 -18.19 -49.16
CA GLN A 599 8.17 -19.44 -49.92
C GLN A 599 6.86 -19.79 -50.58
#